data_16480075f2b81d0e41156ce86591b023
#
_entry.id   16480075f2b81d0e41156ce86591b023
#
_cell.length_a   1.000
_cell.length_b   1.000
_cell.length_c   1.000
_cell.angle_alpha   90.00
_cell.angle_beta   90.00
_cell.angle_gamma   90.00
#
_symmetry.space_group_name_H-M   'P 1'
#
loop_
_entity.id
_entity.type
_entity.pdbx_description
1 polymer ?
#
loop_
_entity_poly.entity_id
_entity_poly.type
_entity_poly.pdbx_seq_one_letter_code
_entity_poly.pdbx_strand_id
1 'polypeptide(L)'
;DFTLTCPFVNELKIDQSISHNGVCLTVVKTQGDTYTVTAMKETLDRSNLGLLKVGDKVNVERSMLMNNRLDGHIVQGHVDETARCIDMKDADGSTYYTFQYPLDKEMAKKGYLTVDKGSVCVNGVSLTVCQPTDDTFTVAIIPYTQDHTNFCNVEIGSIVNIEFDILGKYLARLYHFDKK
;
A
#
# COMPACT_ATOMS: atom_id res chain seq x y z
N ASP A 1 7.70 6.23 -16.92
CA ASP A 1 8.42 7.08 -15.96
C ASP A 1 7.46 7.99 -15.24
N PHE A 2 7.69 8.19 -13.94
CA PHE A 2 7.00 9.16 -13.12
C PHE A 2 8.00 10.19 -12.62
N THR A 3 7.70 11.47 -12.83
CA THR A 3 8.48 12.58 -12.25
C THR A 3 7.64 13.23 -11.17
N LEU A 4 8.17 13.25 -9.95
CA LEU A 4 7.47 13.70 -8.76
C LEU A 4 8.28 14.72 -7.98
N THR A 5 7.59 15.43 -7.10
CA THR A 5 8.21 16.26 -6.06
C THR A 5 7.86 15.69 -4.69
N CYS A 6 8.74 15.87 -3.72
CA CYS A 6 8.45 15.56 -2.31
C CYS A 6 9.31 16.45 -1.40
N PRO A 7 8.96 16.62 -0.11
CA PRO A 7 9.70 17.50 0.80
C PRO A 7 11.19 17.16 0.99
N PHE A 8 11.57 15.91 0.72
CA PHE A 8 12.92 15.38 0.92
C PHE A 8 13.67 15.07 -0.39
N VAL A 9 13.28 15.67 -1.51
CA VAL A 9 13.95 15.46 -2.83
C VAL A 9 15.48 15.66 -2.74
N ASN A 10 15.92 16.69 -2.01
CA ASN A 10 17.35 17.02 -1.86
C ASN A 10 18.17 15.95 -1.10
N GLU A 11 17.52 15.03 -0.42
CA GLU A 11 18.14 13.92 0.30
C GLU A 11 18.18 12.62 -0.53
N LEU A 12 17.51 12.61 -1.69
CA LEU A 12 17.44 11.45 -2.55
C LEU A 12 18.68 11.27 -3.39
N LYS A 13 19.06 10.01 -3.57
CA LYS A 13 20.17 9.62 -4.45
C LYS A 13 19.66 8.64 -5.50
N ILE A 14 20.27 8.66 -6.67
CA ILE A 14 20.06 7.63 -7.69
C ILE A 14 20.32 6.25 -7.07
N ASP A 15 19.55 5.25 -7.49
CA ASP A 15 19.59 3.86 -7.01
C ASP A 15 18.93 3.63 -5.62
N GLN A 16 18.38 4.67 -5.00
CA GLN A 16 17.58 4.49 -3.77
C GLN A 16 16.16 3.99 -4.09
N SER A 17 15.64 3.15 -3.21
CA SER A 17 14.24 2.72 -3.26
C SER A 17 13.35 3.68 -2.47
N ILE A 18 12.20 4.01 -3.05
CA ILE A 18 11.15 4.82 -2.44
C ILE A 18 9.80 4.15 -2.72
N SER A 19 8.94 4.12 -1.75
CA SER A 19 7.55 3.66 -1.87
C SER A 19 6.67 4.77 -2.46
N HIS A 20 5.82 4.41 -3.44
CA HIS A 20 4.83 5.28 -4.09
C HIS A 20 3.47 4.60 -4.02
N ASN A 21 2.55 5.09 -3.20
CA ASN A 21 1.31 4.38 -2.88
C ASN A 21 1.56 2.90 -2.51
N GLY A 22 2.62 2.62 -1.76
CA GLY A 22 3.00 1.26 -1.40
C GLY A 22 3.81 0.49 -2.46
N VAL A 23 4.10 1.09 -3.62
CA VAL A 23 4.92 0.47 -4.67
C VAL A 23 6.37 0.93 -4.53
N CYS A 24 7.29 0.00 -4.26
CA CYS A 24 8.72 0.25 -4.21
C CYS A 24 9.28 0.49 -5.62
N LEU A 25 9.81 1.66 -5.86
CA LEU A 25 10.45 2.03 -7.14
C LEU A 25 11.82 2.64 -6.89
N THR A 26 12.72 2.45 -7.84
CA THR A 26 14.10 2.97 -7.78
C THR A 26 14.17 4.36 -8.40
N VAL A 27 14.84 5.27 -7.70
CA VAL A 27 15.17 6.61 -8.21
C VAL A 27 16.19 6.48 -9.34
N VAL A 28 15.82 6.94 -10.53
CA VAL A 28 16.68 6.89 -11.72
C VAL A 28 17.26 8.27 -12.07
N LYS A 29 16.65 9.35 -11.58
CA LYS A 29 17.10 10.72 -11.83
C LYS A 29 16.66 11.65 -10.70
N THR A 30 17.49 12.64 -10.38
CA THR A 30 17.12 13.79 -9.55
C THR A 30 17.46 15.07 -10.31
N GLN A 31 16.57 16.08 -10.29
CA GLN A 31 16.79 17.34 -10.98
C GLN A 31 16.01 18.47 -10.30
N GLY A 32 16.74 19.40 -9.66
CA GLY A 32 16.14 20.49 -8.91
C GLY A 32 15.26 19.95 -7.77
N ASP A 33 14.00 20.32 -7.77
CA ASP A 33 12.98 19.92 -6.79
C ASP A 33 12.19 18.67 -7.18
N THR A 34 12.65 17.94 -8.21
CA THR A 34 12.02 16.74 -8.73
C THR A 34 12.94 15.53 -8.74
N TYR A 35 12.33 14.35 -8.67
CA TYR A 35 12.98 13.07 -8.92
C TYR A 35 12.15 12.23 -9.90
N THR A 36 12.78 11.28 -10.56
CA THR A 36 12.14 10.38 -11.52
C THR A 36 12.34 8.94 -11.09
N VAL A 37 11.28 8.15 -11.20
CA VAL A 37 11.28 6.70 -11.01
C VAL A 37 10.67 6.03 -12.24
N THR A 38 11.07 4.78 -12.52
CA THR A 38 10.55 4.00 -13.65
C THR A 38 9.78 2.81 -13.13
N ALA A 39 8.51 2.66 -13.54
CA ALA A 39 7.72 1.47 -13.29
C ALA A 39 7.68 0.57 -14.53
N MET A 40 7.84 -0.73 -14.32
CA MET A 40 7.66 -1.72 -15.38
C MET A 40 6.18 -1.92 -15.70
N LYS A 41 5.89 -2.51 -16.87
CA LYS A 41 4.50 -2.78 -17.27
C LYS A 41 3.75 -3.62 -16.23
N GLU A 42 4.38 -4.67 -15.70
CA GLU A 42 3.76 -5.51 -14.66
C GLU A 42 3.37 -4.70 -13.42
N THR A 43 4.22 -3.75 -12.99
CA THR A 43 3.92 -2.85 -11.86
C THR A 43 2.69 -1.99 -12.14
N LEU A 44 2.57 -1.47 -13.37
CA LEU A 44 1.40 -0.67 -13.77
C LEU A 44 0.13 -1.50 -13.86
N ASP A 45 0.24 -2.75 -14.29
CA ASP A 45 -0.90 -3.67 -14.43
C ASP A 45 -1.42 -4.14 -13.05
N ARG A 46 -0.56 -4.22 -12.03
CA ARG A 46 -0.89 -4.71 -10.68
C ARG A 46 -1.21 -3.62 -9.67
N SER A 47 -0.99 -2.36 -10.02
CA SER A 47 -1.13 -1.25 -9.08
C SER A 47 -1.99 -0.12 -9.63
N ASN A 48 -2.38 0.79 -8.74
CA ASN A 48 -3.10 1.99 -9.15
C ASN A 48 -2.20 3.06 -9.80
N LEU A 49 -0.88 2.82 -9.89
CA LEU A 49 0.05 3.79 -10.51
C LEU A 49 -0.27 4.05 -11.99
N GLY A 50 -0.78 3.04 -12.70
CA GLY A 50 -1.20 3.18 -14.08
C GLY A 50 -2.42 4.10 -14.28
N LEU A 51 -3.15 4.42 -13.21
CA LEU A 51 -4.33 5.30 -13.23
C LEU A 51 -3.99 6.76 -12.92
N LEU A 52 -2.77 7.03 -12.44
CA LEU A 52 -2.35 8.37 -12.02
C LEU A 52 -2.28 9.35 -13.19
N LYS A 53 -2.67 10.58 -12.91
CA LYS A 53 -2.59 11.71 -13.82
C LYS A 53 -1.64 12.77 -13.26
N VAL A 54 -1.16 13.63 -14.11
CA VAL A 54 -0.37 14.79 -13.69
C VAL A 54 -1.16 15.65 -12.71
N GLY A 55 -0.57 15.92 -11.55
CA GLY A 55 -1.20 16.67 -10.45
C GLY A 55 -1.80 15.80 -9.34
N ASP A 56 -1.92 14.48 -9.54
CA ASP A 56 -2.40 13.58 -8.49
C ASP A 56 -1.40 13.52 -7.32
N LYS A 57 -1.93 13.35 -6.11
CA LYS A 57 -1.14 13.19 -4.90
C LYS A 57 -0.85 11.70 -4.67
N VAL A 58 0.40 11.41 -4.34
CA VAL A 58 0.91 10.06 -4.10
C VAL A 58 1.50 10.00 -2.69
N ASN A 59 1.17 8.99 -1.91
CA ASN A 59 1.89 8.71 -0.67
C ASN A 59 3.32 8.31 -1.01
N VAL A 60 4.29 9.00 -0.42
CA VAL A 60 5.71 8.74 -0.67
C VAL A 60 6.41 8.47 0.65
N GLU A 61 7.14 7.35 0.73
CA GLU A 61 7.87 6.96 1.92
C GLU A 61 9.26 6.43 1.57
N ARG A 62 10.25 6.85 2.36
CA ARG A 62 11.64 6.36 2.24
C ARG A 62 11.77 4.98 2.88
N SER A 63 12.74 4.20 2.42
CA SER A 63 13.11 2.94 3.06
C SER A 63 13.50 3.16 4.53
N MET A 64 13.02 2.27 5.40
CA MET A 64 13.31 2.30 6.82
C MET A 64 14.81 2.07 7.10
N LEU A 65 15.36 2.81 8.04
CA LEU A 65 16.72 2.56 8.54
C LEU A 65 16.70 1.40 9.56
N MET A 66 17.76 0.59 9.56
CA MET A 66 17.89 -0.60 10.42
C MET A 66 17.84 -0.30 11.94
N ASN A 67 18.16 0.92 12.36
CA ASN A 67 18.15 1.36 13.75
C ASN A 67 16.89 2.16 14.14
N ASN A 68 15.90 2.23 13.27
CA ASN A 68 14.63 2.89 13.55
C ASN A 68 13.61 1.92 14.17
N ARG A 69 12.58 2.49 14.80
CA ARG A 69 11.41 1.73 15.27
C ARG A 69 10.58 1.28 14.10
N LEU A 70 9.99 0.12 14.21
CA LEU A 70 8.95 -0.37 13.31
C LEU A 70 7.59 0.04 13.88
N ASP A 71 7.07 1.18 13.44
CA ASP A 71 5.75 1.68 13.84
C ASP A 71 4.70 1.17 12.85
N GLY A 72 4.22 -0.06 13.04
CA GLY A 72 3.28 -0.75 12.14
C GLY A 72 3.70 -2.20 11.92
N HIS A 73 3.57 -2.70 10.69
CA HIS A 73 4.03 -4.03 10.30
C HIS A 73 5.11 -3.93 9.21
N ILE A 74 5.72 -5.08 8.88
CA ILE A 74 6.74 -5.14 7.82
C ILE A 74 6.06 -4.96 6.46
N VAL A 75 6.27 -3.81 5.84
CA VAL A 75 5.80 -3.48 4.48
C VAL A 75 7.01 -3.44 3.57
N GLN A 76 6.96 -4.17 2.47
CA GLN A 76 8.09 -4.29 1.54
C GLN A 76 8.00 -3.31 0.37
N GLY A 77 6.81 -2.77 0.10
CA GLY A 77 6.51 -2.03 -1.11
C GLY A 77 6.25 -2.94 -2.30
N HIS A 78 5.85 -4.17 -2.05
CA HIS A 78 5.54 -5.18 -3.06
C HIS A 78 4.02 -5.40 -3.12
N VAL A 79 3.34 -4.47 -3.77
CA VAL A 79 1.89 -4.50 -3.97
C VAL A 79 1.47 -5.83 -4.60
N ASP A 80 0.50 -6.48 -3.97
CA ASP A 80 -0.03 -7.77 -4.44
C ASP A 80 -1.10 -7.57 -5.50
N GLU A 81 -2.02 -6.66 -5.22
CA GLU A 81 -3.15 -6.34 -6.09
C GLU A 81 -3.78 -4.99 -5.72
N THR A 82 -4.86 -4.64 -6.41
CA THR A 82 -5.65 -3.45 -6.08
C THR A 82 -6.98 -3.83 -5.43
N ALA A 83 -7.51 -2.91 -4.61
CA ALA A 83 -8.85 -3.01 -4.05
C ALA A 83 -9.67 -1.77 -4.38
N ARG A 84 -10.99 -1.91 -4.38
CA ARG A 84 -11.95 -0.81 -4.59
C ARG A 84 -12.55 -0.39 -3.27
N CYS A 85 -12.59 0.89 -2.97
CA CYS A 85 -13.38 1.44 -1.88
C CYS A 85 -14.88 1.27 -2.21
N ILE A 86 -15.62 0.50 -1.41
CA ILE A 86 -17.04 0.20 -1.63
C ILE A 86 -17.96 0.84 -0.61
N ASP A 87 -17.44 1.26 0.55
CA ASP A 87 -18.22 1.92 1.59
C ASP A 87 -17.34 2.87 2.41
N MET A 88 -17.93 3.95 2.89
CA MET A 88 -17.30 4.91 3.79
C MET A 88 -18.31 5.31 4.86
N LYS A 89 -17.90 5.24 6.13
CA LYS A 89 -18.74 5.64 7.27
C LYS A 89 -17.96 6.52 8.23
N ASP A 90 -18.52 7.67 8.55
CA ASP A 90 -18.02 8.51 9.66
C ASP A 90 -18.46 7.88 11.00
N ALA A 91 -17.54 7.82 11.94
CA ALA A 91 -17.76 7.27 13.27
C ALA A 91 -16.88 7.97 14.31
N ASP A 92 -17.46 8.91 15.01
CA ASP A 92 -16.90 9.59 16.19
C ASP A 92 -15.41 9.99 16.07
N GLY A 93 -15.07 10.75 15.03
CA GLY A 93 -13.73 11.28 14.81
C GLY A 93 -12.79 10.36 14.03
N SER A 94 -13.29 9.27 13.45
CA SER A 94 -12.59 8.43 12.49
C SER A 94 -13.48 8.12 11.31
N THR A 95 -12.90 7.86 10.15
CA THR A 95 -13.65 7.37 8.97
C THR A 95 -13.32 5.91 8.74
N TYR A 96 -14.35 5.07 8.68
CA TYR A 96 -14.24 3.68 8.30
C TYR A 96 -14.33 3.55 6.79
N TYR A 97 -13.33 2.93 6.18
CA TYR A 97 -13.28 2.61 4.76
C TYR A 97 -13.39 1.10 4.59
N THR A 98 -14.33 0.64 3.77
CA THR A 98 -14.42 -0.78 3.38
C THR A 98 -13.91 -0.94 1.97
N PHE A 99 -12.94 -1.83 1.80
CA PHE A 99 -12.33 -2.16 0.53
C PHE A 99 -12.69 -3.56 0.09
N GLN A 100 -12.94 -3.74 -1.20
CA GLN A 100 -13.14 -5.03 -1.84
C GLN A 100 -12.01 -5.32 -2.80
N TYR A 101 -11.44 -6.53 -2.73
CA TYR A 101 -10.41 -7.05 -3.62
C TYR A 101 -10.87 -8.32 -4.32
N PRO A 102 -10.26 -8.73 -5.45
CA PRO A 102 -10.64 -9.95 -6.16
C PRO A 102 -10.51 -11.19 -5.28
N LEU A 103 -11.59 -11.97 -5.14
CA LEU A 103 -11.56 -13.23 -4.40
C LEU A 103 -10.85 -14.31 -5.23
N ASP A 104 -9.65 -14.68 -4.82
CA ASP A 104 -8.93 -15.85 -5.33
C ASP A 104 -8.63 -16.82 -4.18
N LYS A 105 -9.39 -17.93 -4.12
CA LYS A 105 -9.25 -18.95 -3.07
C LYS A 105 -7.88 -19.63 -3.08
N GLU A 106 -7.23 -19.76 -4.22
CA GLU A 106 -5.89 -20.35 -4.30
C GLU A 106 -4.83 -19.37 -3.80
N MET A 107 -5.00 -18.08 -4.06
CA MET A 107 -4.13 -17.06 -3.49
C MET A 107 -4.36 -16.91 -1.98
N ALA A 108 -5.61 -16.95 -1.50
CA ALA A 108 -5.92 -16.93 -0.06
C ALA A 108 -5.21 -18.07 0.70
N LYS A 109 -5.18 -19.29 0.15
CA LYS A 109 -4.40 -20.41 0.71
C LYS A 109 -2.90 -20.15 0.77
N LYS A 110 -2.39 -19.23 -0.03
CA LYS A 110 -0.97 -18.81 -0.04
C LYS A 110 -0.69 -17.63 0.89
N GLY A 111 -1.68 -17.19 1.68
CA GLY A 111 -1.55 -16.10 2.63
C GLY A 111 -1.91 -14.70 2.08
N TYR A 112 -2.53 -14.64 0.92
CA TYR A 112 -3.06 -13.39 0.34
C TYR A 112 -4.50 -13.19 0.84
N LEU A 113 -4.61 -12.81 2.10
CA LEU A 113 -5.89 -12.58 2.78
C LEU A 113 -5.68 -11.65 3.98
N THR A 114 -6.77 -11.06 4.43
CA THR A 114 -6.81 -10.25 5.66
C THR A 114 -7.38 -11.06 6.81
N VAL A 115 -6.93 -10.77 8.04
CA VAL A 115 -7.43 -11.38 9.28
C VAL A 115 -7.86 -10.31 10.26
N ASP A 116 -8.88 -10.58 11.07
CA ASP A 116 -9.35 -9.61 12.06
C ASP A 116 -8.24 -9.23 13.05
N LYS A 117 -8.09 -7.93 13.29
CA LYS A 117 -7.00 -7.34 14.08
C LYS A 117 -5.58 -7.59 13.52
N GLY A 118 -5.47 -8.16 12.33
CA GLY A 118 -4.21 -8.21 11.60
C GLY A 118 -3.87 -6.88 10.94
N SER A 119 -2.80 -6.87 10.17
CA SER A 119 -2.33 -5.70 9.44
C SER A 119 -2.51 -5.87 7.92
N VAL A 120 -2.73 -4.76 7.25
CA VAL A 120 -2.72 -4.65 5.79
C VAL A 120 -2.10 -3.31 5.42
N CYS A 121 -1.36 -3.27 4.33
CA CYS A 121 -0.87 -2.01 3.78
C CYS A 121 -1.81 -1.54 2.66
N VAL A 122 -2.33 -0.32 2.79
CA VAL A 122 -3.20 0.31 1.79
C VAL A 122 -2.55 1.60 1.31
N ASN A 123 -2.24 1.69 0.01
CA ASN A 123 -1.49 2.82 -0.56
C ASN A 123 -0.22 3.18 0.22
N GLY A 124 0.50 2.20 0.76
CA GLY A 124 1.71 2.41 1.56
C GLY A 124 1.46 2.69 3.04
N VAL A 125 0.22 2.79 3.49
CA VAL A 125 -0.13 3.04 4.89
C VAL A 125 -0.40 1.72 5.60
N SER A 126 0.31 1.44 6.70
CA SER A 126 0.08 0.29 7.57
C SER A 126 -1.18 0.50 8.41
N LEU A 127 -2.17 -0.38 8.27
CA LEU A 127 -3.48 -0.23 8.90
C LEU A 127 -3.93 -1.53 9.57
N THR A 128 -4.72 -1.39 10.65
CA THR A 128 -5.34 -2.52 11.33
C THR A 128 -6.63 -2.91 10.62
N VAL A 129 -6.76 -4.18 10.33
CA VAL A 129 -7.95 -4.79 9.71
C VAL A 129 -9.08 -4.92 10.71
N CYS A 130 -10.27 -4.53 10.31
CA CYS A 130 -11.53 -4.74 11.00
C CYS A 130 -12.51 -5.46 10.06
N GLN A 131 -13.37 -6.31 10.62
CA GLN A 131 -14.49 -6.94 9.91
C GLN A 131 -14.10 -7.56 8.55
N PRO A 132 -13.04 -8.38 8.46
CA PRO A 132 -12.69 -9.03 7.21
C PRO A 132 -13.74 -10.05 6.80
N THR A 133 -13.95 -10.18 5.49
CA THR A 133 -14.66 -11.30 4.86
C THR A 133 -13.71 -12.02 3.90
N ASP A 134 -14.22 -12.87 3.02
CA ASP A 134 -13.40 -13.56 2.04
C ASP A 134 -12.76 -12.60 1.01
N ASP A 135 -13.43 -11.46 0.71
CA ASP A 135 -13.02 -10.52 -0.34
C ASP A 135 -13.10 -9.04 0.08
N THR A 136 -13.45 -8.77 1.34
CA THR A 136 -13.51 -7.40 1.86
C THR A 136 -12.80 -7.27 3.20
N PHE A 137 -12.38 -6.05 3.51
CA PHE A 137 -11.93 -5.64 4.83
C PHE A 137 -12.27 -4.17 5.08
N THR A 138 -12.37 -3.82 6.35
CA THR A 138 -12.58 -2.43 6.78
C THR A 138 -11.36 -1.96 7.56
N VAL A 139 -11.02 -0.68 7.41
CA VAL A 139 -9.98 0.00 8.20
C VAL A 139 -10.54 1.29 8.77
N ALA A 140 -10.12 1.65 9.98
CA ALA A 140 -10.46 2.93 10.61
C ALA A 140 -9.33 3.93 10.40
N ILE A 141 -9.63 5.05 9.76
CA ILE A 141 -8.68 6.14 9.49
C ILE A 141 -8.93 7.28 10.46
N ILE A 142 -7.94 7.57 11.30
CA ILE A 142 -7.97 8.70 12.23
C ILE A 142 -7.70 10.01 11.48
N PRO A 143 -8.14 11.18 12.00
CA PRO A 143 -7.96 12.48 11.33
C PRO A 143 -6.50 12.74 10.92
N TYR A 144 -5.54 12.41 11.77
CA TYR A 144 -4.12 12.58 11.44
C TYR A 144 -3.72 11.84 10.14
N THR A 145 -4.10 10.57 10.01
CA THR A 145 -3.81 9.78 8.80
C THR A 145 -4.56 10.32 7.58
N GLN A 146 -5.81 10.76 7.78
CA GLN A 146 -6.60 11.40 6.72
C GLN A 146 -5.89 12.63 6.15
N ASP A 147 -5.37 13.49 7.02
CA ASP A 147 -4.78 14.78 6.62
C ASP A 147 -3.36 14.64 6.06
N HIS A 148 -2.62 13.59 6.46
CA HIS A 148 -1.20 13.41 6.12
C HIS A 148 -0.95 12.37 5.04
N THR A 149 -1.99 11.77 4.49
CA THR A 149 -1.90 10.78 3.40
C THR A 149 -2.90 11.09 2.29
N ASN A 150 -2.82 10.36 1.18
CA ASN A 150 -3.80 10.50 0.12
C ASN A 150 -5.18 9.89 0.44
N PHE A 151 -5.39 9.40 1.66
CA PHE A 151 -6.73 9.03 2.15
C PHE A 151 -7.71 10.20 2.13
N CYS A 152 -7.24 11.45 2.20
CA CYS A 152 -8.08 12.64 2.02
C CYS A 152 -8.77 12.70 0.64
N ASN A 153 -8.28 11.96 -0.36
CA ASN A 153 -8.83 11.91 -1.72
C ASN A 153 -9.51 10.56 -2.03
N VAL A 154 -9.55 9.62 -1.06
CA VAL A 154 -10.22 8.33 -1.26
C VAL A 154 -11.72 8.53 -1.09
N GLU A 155 -12.47 8.09 -2.09
CA GLU A 155 -13.94 8.11 -2.13
C GLU A 155 -14.47 6.75 -2.57
N ILE A 156 -15.79 6.54 -2.46
CA ILE A 156 -16.43 5.31 -2.96
C ILE A 156 -16.14 5.18 -4.46
N GLY A 157 -15.59 4.03 -4.85
CA GLY A 157 -15.15 3.75 -6.22
C GLY A 157 -13.64 3.93 -6.43
N SER A 158 -12.92 4.59 -5.53
CA SER A 158 -11.46 4.74 -5.62
C SER A 158 -10.75 3.38 -5.63
N ILE A 159 -9.68 3.29 -6.43
CA ILE A 159 -8.81 2.12 -6.51
C ILE A 159 -7.57 2.39 -5.68
N VAL A 160 -7.28 1.50 -4.74
CA VAL A 160 -6.11 1.57 -3.86
C VAL A 160 -5.23 0.35 -4.06
N ASN A 161 -3.93 0.49 -3.80
CA ASN A 161 -2.98 -0.63 -3.75
C ASN A 161 -3.10 -1.34 -2.42
N ILE A 162 -3.04 -2.67 -2.42
CA ILE A 162 -2.92 -3.47 -1.21
C ILE A 162 -1.69 -4.38 -1.23
N GLU A 163 -1.03 -4.47 -0.08
CA GLU A 163 0.01 -5.44 0.20
C GLU A 163 -0.40 -6.20 1.48
N PHE A 164 -0.61 -7.51 1.35
CA PHE A 164 -0.94 -8.37 2.49
C PHE A 164 0.29 -8.61 3.36
N ASP A 165 0.08 -8.83 4.64
CA ASP A 165 1.17 -9.06 5.59
C ASP A 165 2.05 -10.25 5.13
N ILE A 166 3.34 -9.98 4.98
CA ILE A 166 4.33 -10.96 4.51
C ILE A 166 4.41 -12.20 5.42
N LEU A 167 4.10 -12.05 6.71
CA LEU A 167 4.09 -13.17 7.66
C LEU A 167 3.05 -14.23 7.27
N GLY A 168 1.87 -13.82 6.82
CA GLY A 168 0.84 -14.73 6.33
C GLY A 168 1.32 -15.56 5.13
N LYS A 169 2.01 -14.93 4.19
CA LYS A 169 2.56 -15.57 3.00
C LYS A 169 3.63 -16.62 3.35
N TYR A 170 4.56 -16.30 4.27
CA TYR A 170 5.57 -17.24 4.73
C TYR A 170 4.97 -18.41 5.51
N LEU A 171 4.04 -18.15 6.43
CA LEU A 171 3.37 -19.20 7.20
C LEU A 171 2.60 -20.17 6.28
N ALA A 172 1.84 -19.64 5.32
CA ALA A 172 1.13 -20.45 4.34
C ALA A 172 2.10 -21.30 3.51
N ARG A 173 3.22 -20.73 3.07
CA ARG A 173 4.24 -21.44 2.30
C ARG A 173 4.86 -22.60 3.09
N LEU A 174 5.23 -22.37 4.35
CA LEU A 174 5.80 -23.41 5.23
C LEU A 174 4.79 -24.52 5.49
N TYR A 175 3.54 -24.17 5.83
CA TYR A 175 2.47 -25.14 6.07
C TYR A 175 2.23 -26.07 4.88
N HIS A 176 2.29 -25.55 3.66
CA HIS A 176 2.12 -26.37 2.45
C HIS A 176 3.38 -27.17 2.09
N PHE A 177 4.56 -26.74 2.52
CA PHE A 177 5.80 -27.45 2.29
C PHE A 177 5.89 -28.74 3.12
N ASP A 178 5.45 -28.67 4.39
CA ASP A 178 5.48 -29.82 5.31
C ASP A 178 4.42 -30.90 5.00
N LYS A 179 3.48 -30.60 4.10
CA LYS A 179 2.42 -31.57 3.69
C LYS A 179 2.72 -32.32 2.39
N LYS A 180 3.89 -32.11 1.82
CA LYS A 180 4.38 -32.87 0.65
C LYS A 180 5.26 -34.02 1.09
#